data_f6e9344acc4ff1dbe6fe0b21fe70e6cc
#
_entry.id   f6e9344acc4ff1dbe6fe0b21fe70e6cc
#
_cell.length_a   1.000
_cell.length_b   1.000
_cell.length_c   1.000
_cell.angle_alpha   90.00
_cell.angle_beta   90.00
_cell.angle_gamma   90.00
#
_symmetry.space_group_name_H-M   'P 1'
#
loop_
_entity.id
_entity.type
_entity.pdbx_description
1 polymer ?
#
loop_
_entity_poly.entity_id
_entity_poly.type
_entity_poly.pdbx_seq_one_letter_code
_entity_poly.pdbx_strand_id
1 'polypeptide(L)'
;EKKREEKPKKKRLRIQGAAWRRLDNTAKLFAAVSGEDLSSVFRISAVLKEKVDPELLQRALVRTLPEFENFRVKLRKGFFWYYFETNTRNPCVEEEQRAPCRFIGPHRGARFPFRVSYYGCRINFEVFHGLTDGLGSLRFASRLTEHYLELVKKLPVMVQGREF
;
A
#
# COMPACT_ATOMS: atom_id res chain seq x y z
N GLU A 1 -31.10 -32.59 34.80
CA GLU A 1 -31.12 -31.53 33.74
C GLU A 1 -30.12 -30.44 34.10
N LYS A 2 -28.92 -30.47 33.44
CA LYS A 2 -27.87 -29.46 33.62
C LYS A 2 -28.12 -28.33 32.60
N LYS A 3 -28.56 -27.16 33.04
CA LYS A 3 -28.58 -25.93 32.25
C LYS A 3 -27.16 -25.56 31.83
N ARG A 4 -26.92 -25.50 30.51
CA ARG A 4 -25.72 -24.94 29.94
C ARG A 4 -25.78 -23.40 30.10
N GLU A 5 -24.87 -22.86 30.91
CA GLU A 5 -24.63 -21.42 30.97
C GLU A 5 -24.02 -20.92 29.64
N GLU A 6 -24.77 -20.04 28.92
CA GLU A 6 -24.30 -19.36 27.76
C GLU A 6 -23.28 -18.27 28.16
N LYS A 7 -22.04 -18.42 27.73
CA LYS A 7 -20.99 -17.41 27.95
C LYS A 7 -21.35 -16.09 27.24
N PRO A 8 -21.22 -14.94 27.91
CA PRO A 8 -21.61 -13.65 27.33
C PRO A 8 -20.74 -13.32 26.13
N LYS A 9 -21.38 -12.99 25.01
CA LYS A 9 -20.74 -12.49 23.77
C LYS A 9 -20.00 -11.19 24.10
N LYS A 10 -18.66 -11.18 23.97
CA LYS A 10 -17.83 -9.98 24.15
C LYS A 10 -18.31 -8.88 23.25
N LYS A 11 -18.90 -7.83 23.80
CA LYS A 11 -19.27 -6.58 23.10
C LYS A 11 -17.99 -6.00 22.47
N ARG A 12 -17.97 -5.90 21.13
CA ARG A 12 -16.95 -5.13 20.42
C ARG A 12 -17.10 -3.66 20.82
N LEU A 13 -16.12 -3.13 21.52
CA LEU A 13 -16.01 -1.69 21.72
C LEU A 13 -15.81 -1.03 20.35
N ARG A 14 -16.86 -0.43 19.81
CA ARG A 14 -16.78 0.51 18.69
C ARG A 14 -16.25 1.82 19.24
N ILE A 15 -14.96 2.09 19.09
CA ILE A 15 -14.43 3.44 19.20
C ILE A 15 -14.93 4.17 17.95
N GLN A 16 -15.75 5.19 18.13
CA GLN A 16 -16.31 5.99 17.05
C GLN A 16 -15.14 6.56 16.21
N GLY A 17 -15.07 6.20 14.93
CA GLY A 17 -14.25 6.86 13.92
C GLY A 17 -13.15 6.07 13.24
N ALA A 18 -12.59 5.00 13.81
CA ALA A 18 -11.54 4.22 13.13
C ALA A 18 -11.78 2.71 13.28
N ALA A 19 -12.05 2.04 12.15
CA ALA A 19 -12.03 0.60 12.12
C ALA A 19 -10.58 0.13 12.23
N TRP A 20 -10.29 -0.79 13.16
CA TRP A 20 -8.98 -1.40 13.30
C TRP A 20 -9.06 -2.91 13.09
N ARG A 21 -7.99 -3.48 12.56
CA ARG A 21 -7.85 -4.91 12.32
C ARG A 21 -6.58 -5.42 12.99
N ARG A 22 -6.68 -6.54 13.70
CA ARG A 22 -5.51 -7.25 14.22
C ARG A 22 -4.66 -7.77 13.05
N LEU A 23 -3.34 -7.71 13.20
CA LEU A 23 -2.44 -8.44 12.34
C LEU A 23 -2.66 -9.96 12.56
N ASP A 24 -2.55 -10.74 11.49
CA ASP A 24 -2.40 -12.18 11.63
C ASP A 24 -1.03 -12.55 12.25
N ASN A 25 -0.79 -13.82 12.51
CA ASN A 25 0.42 -14.23 13.21
C ASN A 25 1.69 -13.99 12.39
N THR A 26 1.62 -14.15 11.08
CA THR A 26 2.74 -13.89 10.17
C THR A 26 3.06 -12.39 10.11
N ALA A 27 2.05 -11.55 9.95
CA ALA A 27 2.20 -10.10 9.96
C ALA A 27 2.75 -9.57 11.30
N LYS A 28 2.37 -10.18 12.43
CA LYS A 28 2.94 -9.85 13.75
C LYS A 28 4.42 -10.18 13.83
N LEU A 29 4.82 -11.33 13.30
CA LEU A 29 6.24 -11.71 13.24
C LEU A 29 7.04 -10.70 12.42
N PHE A 30 6.59 -10.37 11.21
CA PHE A 30 7.24 -9.37 10.39
C PHE A 30 7.31 -8.00 11.08
N ALA A 31 6.24 -7.56 11.73
CA ALA A 31 6.23 -6.28 12.45
C ALA A 31 7.17 -6.27 13.67
N ALA A 32 7.37 -7.42 14.31
CA ALA A 32 8.23 -7.54 15.49
C ALA A 32 9.72 -7.59 15.14
N VAL A 33 10.07 -8.24 14.00
CA VAL A 33 11.48 -8.43 13.60
C VAL A 33 11.98 -7.34 12.65
N SER A 34 11.08 -6.54 12.06
CA SER A 34 11.45 -5.49 11.10
C SER A 34 12.01 -4.27 11.79
N GLY A 35 13.08 -3.73 11.23
CA GLY A 35 13.73 -2.50 11.64
C GLY A 35 14.50 -1.88 10.48
N GLU A 36 15.32 -0.91 10.76
CA GLU A 36 16.15 -0.26 9.74
C GLU A 36 17.21 -1.21 9.16
N ASP A 37 17.73 -2.12 9.98
CA ASP A 37 18.76 -3.10 9.60
C ASP A 37 18.16 -4.36 8.95
N LEU A 38 16.91 -4.71 9.27
CA LEU A 38 16.20 -5.85 8.73
C LEU A 38 14.81 -5.43 8.26
N SER A 39 14.70 -5.04 7.01
CA SER A 39 13.43 -4.63 6.42
C SER A 39 12.64 -5.85 5.94
N SER A 40 11.35 -5.93 6.30
CA SER A 40 10.39 -6.88 5.71
C SER A 40 9.60 -6.20 4.61
N VAL A 41 10.27 -5.42 3.78
CA VAL A 41 9.71 -4.74 2.61
C VAL A 41 10.27 -5.40 1.36
N PHE A 42 9.42 -5.66 0.38
CA PHE A 42 9.83 -6.12 -0.93
C PHE A 42 9.26 -5.22 -2.02
N ARG A 43 9.84 -5.32 -3.21
CA ARG A 43 9.53 -4.46 -4.35
C ARG A 43 9.07 -5.27 -5.55
N ILE A 44 8.06 -4.74 -6.24
CA ILE A 44 7.68 -5.10 -7.60
C ILE A 44 7.84 -3.86 -8.47
N SER A 45 8.47 -4.01 -9.64
CA SER A 45 8.70 -2.91 -10.57
C SER A 45 8.13 -3.24 -11.94
N ALA A 46 7.46 -2.26 -12.55
CA ALA A 46 7.05 -2.29 -13.94
C ALA A 46 7.96 -1.35 -14.73
N VAL A 47 8.56 -1.85 -15.80
CA VAL A 47 9.41 -1.05 -16.71
C VAL A 47 8.59 -0.73 -17.96
N LEU A 48 8.46 0.54 -18.26
CA LEU A 48 7.71 1.07 -19.39
C LEU A 48 8.65 1.44 -20.54
N LYS A 49 8.10 1.68 -21.72
CA LYS A 49 8.85 2.16 -22.88
C LYS A 49 9.18 3.65 -22.78
N GLU A 50 8.32 4.43 -22.14
CA GLU A 50 8.41 5.87 -22.01
C GLU A 50 8.59 6.29 -20.55
N LYS A 51 9.04 7.52 -20.35
CA LYS A 51 9.17 8.11 -19.01
C LYS A 51 7.82 8.15 -18.31
N VAL A 52 7.84 7.87 -17.03
CA VAL A 52 6.65 7.92 -16.18
C VAL A 52 6.22 9.36 -15.95
N ASP A 53 4.95 9.64 -16.22
CA ASP A 53 4.30 10.89 -15.83
C ASP A 53 3.81 10.77 -14.39
N PRO A 54 4.34 11.57 -13.45
CA PRO A 54 3.99 11.44 -12.02
C PRO A 54 2.54 11.82 -11.72
N GLU A 55 1.94 12.76 -12.47
CA GLU A 55 0.55 13.17 -12.25
C GLU A 55 -0.42 12.08 -12.69
N LEU A 56 -0.14 11.43 -13.83
CA LEU A 56 -0.94 10.29 -14.28
C LEU A 56 -0.77 9.09 -13.34
N LEU A 57 0.45 8.87 -12.83
CA LEU A 57 0.69 7.79 -11.87
C LEU A 57 -0.06 8.05 -10.55
N GLN A 58 -0.08 9.29 -10.06
CA GLN A 58 -0.86 9.69 -8.89
C GLN A 58 -2.36 9.45 -9.10
N ARG A 59 -2.89 9.81 -10.27
CA ARG A 59 -4.30 9.56 -10.62
C ARG A 59 -4.61 8.07 -10.72
N ALA A 60 -3.70 7.30 -11.31
CA ALA A 60 -3.82 5.84 -11.38
C ALA A 60 -3.86 5.22 -9.98
N LEU A 61 -2.98 5.66 -9.06
CA LEU A 61 -2.94 5.17 -7.68
C LEU A 61 -4.24 5.45 -6.92
N VAL A 62 -4.77 6.67 -7.03
CA VAL A 62 -6.06 7.04 -6.41
C VAL A 62 -7.20 6.20 -6.97
N ARG A 63 -7.18 5.88 -8.27
CA ARG A 63 -8.17 5.03 -8.92
C ARG A 63 -8.04 3.55 -8.53
N THR A 64 -6.81 3.06 -8.31
CA THR A 64 -6.54 1.67 -7.96
C THR A 64 -6.93 1.34 -6.52
N LEU A 65 -6.65 2.25 -5.60
CA LEU A 65 -6.76 1.99 -4.17
C LEU A 65 -8.15 1.53 -3.69
N PRO A 66 -9.30 2.02 -4.22
CA PRO A 66 -10.62 1.53 -3.85
C PRO A 66 -10.88 0.06 -4.17
N GLU A 67 -10.18 -0.51 -5.16
CA GLU A 67 -10.30 -1.93 -5.53
C GLU A 67 -9.56 -2.84 -4.52
N PHE A 68 -8.74 -2.26 -3.63
CA PHE A 68 -7.92 -2.95 -2.65
C PHE A 68 -8.14 -2.38 -1.24
N GLU A 69 -9.31 -2.59 -0.67
CA GLU A 69 -9.68 -2.07 0.65
C GLU A 69 -8.67 -2.43 1.76
N ASN A 70 -8.04 -3.61 1.66
CA ASN A 70 -7.02 -4.06 2.59
C ASN A 70 -5.77 -3.16 2.63
N PHE A 71 -5.53 -2.37 1.58
CA PHE A 71 -4.40 -1.46 1.48
C PHE A 71 -4.69 -0.09 2.09
N ARG A 72 -5.97 0.22 2.36
CA ARG A 72 -6.39 1.49 3.00
C ARG A 72 -6.18 1.48 4.51
N VAL A 73 -4.97 1.17 4.92
CA VAL A 73 -4.60 1.05 6.33
C VAL A 73 -3.27 1.75 6.62
N LYS A 74 -3.00 1.97 7.89
CA LYS A 74 -1.72 2.40 8.44
C LYS A 74 -1.32 1.45 9.55
N LEU A 75 -0.04 1.14 9.66
CA LEU A 75 0.51 0.31 10.72
C LEU A 75 0.68 1.14 11.99
N ARG A 76 0.16 0.63 13.09
CA ARG A 76 0.26 1.23 14.41
C ARG A 76 0.93 0.30 15.40
N LYS A 77 1.68 0.88 16.32
CA LYS A 77 2.24 0.19 17.47
C LYS A 77 1.37 0.51 18.69
N GLY A 78 0.70 -0.48 19.24
CA GLY A 78 0.05 -0.42 20.53
C GLY A 78 1.02 -0.68 21.67
N PHE A 79 0.53 -0.82 22.89
CA PHE A 79 1.38 -1.03 24.07
C PHE A 79 2.13 -2.37 24.01
N PHE A 80 1.45 -3.44 23.54
CA PHE A 80 2.01 -4.80 23.46
C PHE A 80 1.98 -5.43 22.07
N TRP A 81 1.32 -4.78 21.08
CA TRP A 81 1.15 -5.38 19.76
C TRP A 81 1.02 -4.33 18.65
N TYR A 82 1.25 -4.78 17.43
CA TYR A 82 0.97 -4.00 16.23
C TYR A 82 -0.45 -4.27 15.73
N TYR A 83 -1.05 -3.28 15.06
CA TYR A 83 -2.37 -3.39 14.45
C TYR A 83 -2.49 -2.46 13.24
N PHE A 84 -3.40 -2.82 12.34
CA PHE A 84 -3.78 -1.94 11.25
C PHE A 84 -4.97 -1.08 11.65
N GLU A 85 -4.87 0.22 11.40
CA GLU A 85 -5.92 1.20 11.56
C GLU A 85 -6.30 1.72 10.18
N THR A 86 -7.62 1.90 9.90
CA THR A 86 -8.09 2.44 8.62
C THR A 86 -7.44 3.80 8.33
N ASN A 87 -6.97 3.98 7.09
CA ASN A 87 -6.41 5.22 6.61
C ASN A 87 -7.31 5.82 5.54
N THR A 88 -7.90 6.97 5.84
CA THR A 88 -8.82 7.68 4.95
C THR A 88 -8.13 8.64 3.99
N ARG A 89 -6.81 8.85 4.15
CA ARG A 89 -6.02 9.69 3.26
C ARG A 89 -5.70 8.96 1.95
N ASN A 90 -5.27 9.70 0.95
CA ASN A 90 -4.71 9.13 -0.26
C ASN A 90 -3.19 9.01 -0.13
N PRO A 91 -2.58 7.91 -0.63
CA PRO A 91 -1.14 7.80 -0.75
C PRO A 91 -0.63 8.75 -1.82
N CYS A 92 0.61 9.23 -1.63
CA CYS A 92 1.29 10.06 -2.61
C CYS A 92 2.33 9.23 -3.36
N VAL A 93 2.47 9.52 -4.65
CA VAL A 93 3.57 9.02 -5.48
C VAL A 93 4.79 9.88 -5.22
N GLU A 94 5.97 9.26 -5.12
CA GLU A 94 7.24 9.94 -4.87
C GLU A 94 8.24 9.61 -6.00
N GLU A 95 9.11 10.56 -6.34
CA GLU A 95 10.30 10.22 -7.12
C GLU A 95 11.24 9.38 -6.28
N GLU A 96 11.86 8.35 -6.88
CA GLU A 96 12.78 7.47 -6.15
C GLU A 96 14.07 8.20 -5.80
N GLN A 97 14.23 8.55 -4.53
CA GLN A 97 15.42 9.23 -4.00
C GLN A 97 16.14 8.39 -2.93
N ARG A 98 15.64 7.20 -2.64
CA ARG A 98 16.13 6.37 -1.53
C ARG A 98 16.51 4.98 -2.03
N ALA A 99 17.39 4.32 -1.29
CA ALA A 99 17.67 2.92 -1.52
C ALA A 99 16.38 2.08 -1.50
N PRO A 100 16.27 1.05 -2.37
CA PRO A 100 15.11 0.17 -2.43
C PRO A 100 14.84 -0.55 -1.11
N CYS A 101 13.58 -0.91 -0.90
CA CYS A 101 13.13 -1.77 0.20
C CYS A 101 13.49 -1.25 1.60
N ARG A 102 13.64 0.07 1.77
CA ARG A 102 13.83 0.64 3.11
C ARG A 102 12.63 0.39 4.00
N PHE A 103 12.92 0.23 5.27
CA PHE A 103 11.93 -0.04 6.30
C PHE A 103 10.68 0.88 6.23
N ILE A 104 9.52 0.25 6.31
CA ILE A 104 8.20 0.89 6.42
C ILE A 104 7.64 0.49 7.79
N GLY A 105 7.93 1.28 8.79
CA GLY A 105 7.53 1.02 10.17
C GLY A 105 6.27 1.75 10.61
N PRO A 106 5.82 1.48 11.83
CA PRO A 106 4.70 2.18 12.43
C PRO A 106 5.10 3.64 12.70
N HIS A 107 4.33 4.56 12.16
CA HIS A 107 4.52 5.99 12.37
C HIS A 107 3.32 6.64 13.02
N ARG A 108 3.54 7.74 13.76
CA ARG A 108 2.45 8.57 14.31
C ARG A 108 1.64 9.26 13.20
N GLY A 109 2.22 9.41 12.01
CA GLY A 109 1.56 9.99 10.83
C GLY A 109 0.60 9.05 10.09
N ALA A 110 0.14 9.48 8.92
CA ALA A 110 -0.81 8.74 8.08
C ALA A 110 -0.11 7.95 6.97
N ARG A 111 1.10 7.45 7.21
CA ARG A 111 1.85 6.68 6.22
C ARG A 111 1.20 5.32 5.97
N PHE A 112 1.13 4.95 4.71
CA PHE A 112 0.69 3.63 4.29
C PHE A 112 1.80 2.60 4.53
N PRO A 113 1.47 1.31 4.72
CA PRO A 113 2.45 0.23 4.80
C PRO A 113 2.95 -0.20 3.41
N PHE A 114 2.89 0.71 2.45
CA PHE A 114 3.44 0.57 1.10
C PHE A 114 3.87 1.95 0.55
N ARG A 115 4.66 1.94 -0.51
CA ARG A 115 5.06 3.12 -1.27
C ARG A 115 4.91 2.85 -2.76
N VAL A 116 4.53 3.89 -3.50
CA VAL A 116 4.61 3.94 -4.96
C VAL A 116 5.60 5.03 -5.33
N SER A 117 6.63 4.66 -6.06
CA SER A 117 7.61 5.60 -6.56
C SER A 117 7.90 5.36 -8.04
N TYR A 118 8.55 6.33 -8.68
CA TYR A 118 8.97 6.22 -10.06
C TYR A 118 10.42 6.69 -10.22
N TYR A 119 11.09 6.15 -11.25
CA TYR A 119 12.40 6.60 -11.70
C TYR A 119 12.53 6.36 -13.20
N GLY A 120 12.69 7.43 -13.99
CA GLY A 120 12.74 7.32 -15.45
C GLY A 120 11.51 6.63 -16.01
N CYS A 121 11.70 5.44 -16.61
CA CYS A 121 10.63 4.62 -17.21
C CYS A 121 10.09 3.56 -16.25
N ARG A 122 10.41 3.60 -14.97
CA ARG A 122 10.09 2.53 -14.03
C ARG A 122 9.11 3.02 -12.97
N ILE A 123 8.03 2.25 -12.77
CA ILE A 123 7.11 2.36 -11.65
C ILE A 123 7.53 1.33 -10.62
N ASN A 124 7.73 1.72 -9.36
CA ASN A 124 8.10 0.87 -8.25
C ASN A 124 6.96 0.82 -7.23
N PHE A 125 6.60 -0.38 -6.84
CA PHE A 125 5.70 -0.64 -5.73
C PHE A 125 6.45 -1.38 -4.64
N GLU A 126 6.58 -0.77 -3.47
CA GLU A 126 7.20 -1.35 -2.28
C GLU A 126 6.16 -1.55 -1.21
N VAL A 127 6.17 -2.71 -0.59
CA VAL A 127 5.16 -3.07 0.38
C VAL A 127 5.74 -3.83 1.57
N PHE A 128 5.27 -3.49 2.76
CA PHE A 128 5.53 -4.25 3.98
C PHE A 128 4.87 -5.62 3.89
N HIS A 129 5.64 -6.68 4.07
CA HIS A 129 5.20 -8.07 3.90
C HIS A 129 4.05 -8.47 4.84
N GLY A 130 3.90 -7.77 5.96
CA GLY A 130 2.76 -7.98 6.86
C GLY A 130 1.43 -7.42 6.35
N LEU A 131 1.42 -6.62 5.27
CA LEU A 131 0.19 -6.13 4.64
C LEU A 131 -0.42 -7.16 3.69
N THR A 132 0.43 -7.79 2.88
CA THR A 132 0.03 -8.70 1.82
C THR A 132 1.20 -9.60 1.41
N ASP A 133 0.90 -10.70 0.76
CA ASP A 133 1.86 -11.62 0.15
C ASP A 133 2.31 -11.16 -1.26
N GLY A 134 3.17 -11.97 -1.90
CA GLY A 134 3.68 -11.69 -3.24
C GLY A 134 2.58 -11.64 -4.29
N LEU A 135 1.57 -12.51 -4.22
CA LEU A 135 0.48 -12.55 -5.19
C LEU A 135 -0.45 -11.32 -5.06
N GLY A 136 -0.81 -10.95 -3.82
CA GLY A 136 -1.59 -9.74 -3.56
C GLY A 136 -0.88 -8.47 -4.01
N SER A 137 0.44 -8.42 -3.80
CA SER A 137 1.29 -7.32 -4.27
C SER A 137 1.37 -7.24 -5.78
N LEU A 138 1.51 -8.38 -6.44
CA LEU A 138 1.55 -8.45 -7.92
C LEU A 138 0.22 -7.97 -8.51
N ARG A 139 -0.91 -8.39 -7.95
CA ARG A 139 -2.23 -7.94 -8.39
C ARG A 139 -2.39 -6.42 -8.26
N PHE A 140 -1.96 -5.86 -7.13
CA PHE A 140 -2.00 -4.41 -6.93
C PHE A 140 -1.09 -3.67 -7.93
N ALA A 141 0.16 -4.10 -8.09
CA ALA A 141 1.12 -3.48 -9.01
C ALA A 141 0.67 -3.57 -10.47
N SER A 142 0.12 -4.73 -10.90
CA SER A 142 -0.44 -4.90 -12.24
C SER A 142 -1.62 -3.97 -12.47
N ARG A 143 -2.57 -3.91 -11.53
CA ARG A 143 -3.74 -3.07 -11.66
C ARG A 143 -3.41 -1.57 -11.67
N LEU A 144 -2.43 -1.16 -10.85
CA LEU A 144 -1.89 0.20 -10.89
C LEU A 144 -1.31 0.55 -12.26
N THR A 145 -0.51 -0.36 -12.81
CA THR A 145 0.11 -0.17 -14.13
C THR A 145 -0.93 -0.14 -15.25
N GLU A 146 -1.95 -0.99 -15.19
CA GLU A 146 -3.08 -0.97 -16.13
C GLU A 146 -3.81 0.38 -16.12
N HIS A 147 -4.19 0.87 -14.94
CA HIS A 147 -4.83 2.18 -14.82
C HIS A 147 -3.94 3.32 -15.31
N TYR A 148 -2.63 3.24 -15.05
CA TYR A 148 -1.67 4.21 -15.56
C TYR A 148 -1.66 4.22 -17.09
N LEU A 149 -1.51 3.05 -17.72
CA LEU A 149 -1.49 2.92 -19.19
C LEU A 149 -2.81 3.35 -19.85
N GLU A 150 -3.95 3.08 -19.20
CA GLU A 150 -5.25 3.60 -19.67
C GLU A 150 -5.31 5.13 -19.66
N LEU A 151 -4.72 5.77 -18.66
CA LEU A 151 -4.67 7.23 -18.59
C LEU A 151 -3.72 7.81 -19.64
N VAL A 152 -2.55 7.19 -19.84
CA VAL A 152 -1.61 7.60 -20.90
C VAL A 152 -2.26 7.51 -22.28
N LYS A 153 -2.97 6.43 -22.60
CA LYS A 153 -3.65 6.26 -23.91
C LYS A 153 -4.76 7.28 -24.15
N LYS A 154 -5.34 7.86 -23.11
CA LYS A 154 -6.39 8.89 -23.22
C LYS A 154 -5.87 10.30 -23.41
N LEU A 155 -4.55 10.53 -23.28
CA LEU A 155 -3.97 11.81 -23.62
C LEU A 155 -4.06 12.00 -25.15
N PRO A 156 -4.48 13.19 -25.63
CA PRO A 156 -4.40 13.48 -27.04
C PRO A 156 -2.94 13.35 -27.49
N VAL A 157 -2.70 12.60 -28.56
CA VAL A 157 -1.39 12.56 -29.21
C VAL A 157 -1.12 13.96 -29.71
N MET A 158 -0.33 14.73 -29.01
CA MET A 158 0.24 15.97 -29.54
C MET A 158 1.23 15.53 -30.62
N VAL A 159 0.77 15.55 -31.86
CA VAL A 159 1.63 15.39 -33.03
C VAL A 159 2.60 16.59 -32.98
N GLN A 160 3.81 16.34 -32.50
CA GLN A 160 4.90 17.28 -32.72
C GLN A 160 5.15 17.27 -34.22
N GLY A 161 4.61 18.29 -34.88
CA GLY A 161 4.91 18.58 -36.29
C GLY A 161 6.43 18.73 -36.40
N ARG A 162 7.09 17.76 -37.02
CA ARG A 162 8.41 18.01 -37.61
C ARG A 162 8.16 18.87 -38.82
N GLU A 163 8.45 20.13 -38.69
CA GLU A 163 8.73 20.96 -39.86
C GLU A 163 10.04 20.43 -40.46
N PHE A 164 9.97 20.08 -41.74
CA PHE A 164 11.12 19.74 -42.58
C PHE A 164 11.74 21.04 -43.14
#